data_f607bf08107cc9db786f7cfe5ac6e27c
#
_entry.id   f607bf08107cc9db786f7cfe5ac6e27c
#
_cell.length_a   1.000
_cell.length_b   1.000
_cell.length_c   1.000
_cell.angle_alpha   90.00
_cell.angle_beta   90.00
_cell.angle_gamma   90.00
#
_symmetry.space_group_name_H-M   'P 1'
#
loop_
_entity.id
_entity.type
_entity.pdbx_description
1 polymer ?
#
loop_
_entity_poly.entity_id
_entity_poly.type
_entity_poly.pdbx_seq_one_letter_code
_entity_poly.pdbx_strand_id
1 'polypeptide(L)'
;MTLAELIGNIRCEAITGDINMDREIRTGYTSDLLSDAIANIEEDSVWITMQRHINILGVAKLKDVVAIVIPRSLQVEQSVIDKAREEGIAILRGSQTAFEISALIYNALR
;
A
#
# COMPACT_ATOMS: atom_id res chain seq x y z
N MET A 1 4.66 2.09 14.41
CA MET A 1 3.32 2.54 14.01
C MET A 1 2.59 1.43 13.28
N THR A 2 1.36 1.15 13.67
CA THR A 2 0.54 0.14 13.00
C THR A 2 -0.11 0.72 11.75
N LEU A 3 -0.64 -0.17 10.89
CA LEU A 3 -1.38 0.27 9.70
C LEU A 3 -2.61 1.12 10.09
N ALA A 4 -3.34 0.72 11.13
CA ALA A 4 -4.50 1.49 11.59
C ALA A 4 -4.12 2.92 11.97
N GLU A 5 -3.02 3.08 12.69
CA GLU A 5 -2.52 4.40 13.07
C GLU A 5 -2.08 5.21 11.84
N LEU A 6 -1.41 4.57 10.89
CA LEU A 6 -0.97 5.24 9.66
C LEU A 6 -2.15 5.78 8.86
N ILE A 7 -3.21 4.99 8.70
CA ILE A 7 -4.41 5.38 7.94
C ILE A 7 -4.98 6.69 8.49
N GLY A 8 -5.05 6.82 9.82
CA GLY A 8 -5.51 8.05 10.46
C GLY A 8 -4.64 9.27 10.16
N ASN A 9 -3.36 9.06 9.92
CA ASN A 9 -2.39 10.14 9.68
C ASN A 9 -2.30 10.59 8.23
N ILE A 10 -2.59 9.71 7.27
CA ILE A 10 -2.40 10.01 5.85
C ILE A 10 -3.71 10.21 5.07
N ARG A 11 -4.84 10.11 5.74
CA ARG A 11 -6.17 10.32 5.15
C ARG A 11 -6.44 9.43 3.95
N CYS A 12 -6.07 8.17 4.04
CA CYS A 12 -6.40 7.17 3.05
C CYS A 12 -7.52 6.28 3.56
N GLU A 13 -8.28 5.69 2.65
CA GLU A 13 -9.28 4.68 3.01
C GLU A 13 -8.79 3.29 2.69
N ALA A 14 -9.14 2.33 3.52
CA ALA A 14 -8.82 0.92 3.28
C ALA A 14 -9.91 0.33 2.38
N ILE A 15 -9.64 0.28 1.08
CA ILE A 15 -10.66 -0.20 0.12
C ILE A 15 -10.86 -1.70 0.16
N THR A 16 -9.98 -2.42 0.83
CA THR A 16 -10.11 -3.87 1.07
C THR A 16 -10.71 -4.19 2.43
N GLY A 17 -11.09 -3.19 3.23
CA GLY A 17 -11.57 -3.39 4.60
C GLY A 17 -10.43 -3.56 5.59
N ASP A 18 -10.74 -4.11 6.76
CA ASP A 18 -9.81 -4.22 7.88
C ASP A 18 -8.87 -5.41 7.71
N ILE A 19 -7.79 -5.20 6.95
CA ILE A 19 -6.73 -6.19 6.74
C ILE A 19 -5.43 -5.61 7.27
N ASN A 20 -4.67 -6.41 8.00
CA ASN A 20 -3.34 -6.06 8.53
C ASN A 20 -3.31 -4.83 9.45
N MET A 21 -4.45 -4.45 10.03
CA MET A 21 -4.56 -3.22 10.83
C MET A 21 -3.58 -3.17 12.00
N ASP A 22 -3.26 -4.31 12.59
CA ASP A 22 -2.36 -4.39 13.74
C ASP A 22 -0.89 -4.60 13.37
N ARG A 23 -0.58 -4.72 12.08
CA ARG A 23 0.81 -4.92 11.66
C ARG A 23 1.62 -3.63 11.80
N GLU A 24 2.83 -3.80 12.32
CA GLU A 24 3.80 -2.69 12.42
C GLU A 24 4.42 -2.41 11.07
N ILE A 25 4.60 -1.13 10.77
CA ILE A 25 5.21 -0.65 9.53
C ILE A 25 6.63 -0.17 9.84
N ARG A 26 7.61 -0.68 9.10
CA ARG A 26 9.00 -0.26 9.25
C ARG A 26 9.35 0.91 8.34
N THR A 27 8.92 0.87 7.09
CA THR A 27 9.31 1.86 6.10
C THR A 27 8.30 1.92 4.96
N GLY A 28 8.53 2.79 4.00
CA GLY A 28 7.74 2.91 2.79
C GLY A 28 8.61 2.82 1.54
N TYR A 29 7.99 2.48 0.43
CA TYR A 29 8.67 2.39 -0.86
C TYR A 29 7.73 2.93 -1.94
N THR A 30 8.23 3.81 -2.80
CA THR A 30 7.44 4.40 -3.88
C THR A 30 8.07 4.03 -5.21
N SER A 31 7.38 3.24 -6.01
CA SER A 31 7.82 2.89 -7.36
C SER A 31 6.69 2.27 -8.15
N ASP A 32 6.65 2.57 -9.46
CA ASP A 32 5.67 1.99 -10.39
C ASP A 32 6.27 0.88 -11.25
N LEU A 33 7.57 0.67 -11.15
CA LEU A 33 8.26 -0.37 -11.91
C LEU A 33 8.31 -1.64 -11.07
N LEU A 34 7.60 -2.68 -11.52
CA LEU A 34 7.48 -3.92 -10.73
C LEU A 34 8.82 -4.61 -10.49
N SER A 35 9.72 -4.59 -11.47
CA SER A 35 11.05 -5.19 -11.30
C SER A 35 11.88 -4.47 -10.23
N ASP A 36 11.74 -3.15 -10.14
CA ASP A 36 12.39 -2.37 -9.10
C ASP A 36 11.79 -2.67 -7.72
N ALA A 37 10.46 -2.74 -7.65
CA ALA A 37 9.76 -3.08 -6.41
C ALA A 37 10.19 -4.47 -5.89
N ILE A 38 10.22 -5.46 -6.78
CA ILE A 38 10.65 -6.81 -6.42
C ILE A 38 12.08 -6.82 -5.88
N ALA A 39 12.96 -6.04 -6.49
CA ALA A 39 14.36 -6.01 -6.09
C ALA A 39 14.61 -5.29 -4.76
N ASN A 40 13.81 -4.28 -4.44
CA ASN A 40 14.18 -3.32 -3.39
C ASN A 40 13.19 -3.14 -2.23
N ILE A 41 11.93 -3.58 -2.34
CA ILE A 41 11.01 -3.46 -1.22
C ILE A 41 11.48 -4.37 -0.09
N GLU A 42 11.48 -3.81 1.12
CA GLU A 42 11.76 -4.58 2.34
C GLU A 42 10.44 -5.07 2.94
N GLU A 43 10.49 -6.17 3.70
CA GLU A 43 9.32 -6.64 4.43
C GLU A 43 8.82 -5.58 5.41
N ASP A 44 7.56 -5.64 5.78
CA ASP A 44 6.88 -4.69 6.67
C ASP A 44 6.85 -3.28 6.12
N SER A 45 6.96 -3.13 4.80
CA SER A 45 6.82 -1.83 4.12
C SER A 45 5.38 -1.53 3.74
N VAL A 46 5.10 -0.24 3.50
CA VAL A 46 3.96 0.17 2.70
C VAL A 46 4.49 0.55 1.31
N TRP A 47 3.79 0.14 0.27
CA TRP A 47 4.21 0.34 -1.12
C TRP A 47 3.27 1.32 -1.81
N ILE A 48 3.77 2.50 -2.16
CA ILE A 48 3.01 3.53 -2.88
C ILE A 48 3.24 3.33 -4.36
N THR A 49 2.17 3.11 -5.12
CA THR A 49 2.28 2.87 -6.56
C THR A 49 0.99 3.29 -7.30
N MET A 50 1.14 3.70 -8.54
CA MET A 50 0.01 3.93 -9.44
C MET A 50 -0.36 2.65 -10.20
N GLN A 51 0.41 1.59 -10.10
CA GLN A 51 0.11 0.31 -10.70
C GLN A 51 -1.12 -0.30 -10.04
N ARG A 52 -2.09 -0.76 -10.84
CA ARG A 52 -3.35 -1.28 -10.33
C ARG A 52 -3.74 -2.61 -10.97
N HIS A 53 -2.87 -3.17 -11.79
CA HIS A 53 -3.08 -4.48 -12.36
C HIS A 53 -2.92 -5.54 -11.27
N ILE A 54 -3.57 -6.68 -11.47
CA ILE A 54 -3.56 -7.77 -10.48
C ILE A 54 -2.13 -8.26 -10.14
N ASN A 55 -1.17 -8.00 -11.00
CA ASN A 55 0.24 -8.35 -10.78
C ASN A 55 0.82 -7.74 -9.51
N ILE A 56 0.28 -6.60 -9.04
CA ILE A 56 0.77 -5.97 -7.81
C ILE A 56 0.57 -6.87 -6.59
N LEU A 57 -0.44 -7.73 -6.61
CA LEU A 57 -0.74 -8.61 -5.49
C LEU A 57 0.35 -9.67 -5.32
N GLY A 58 0.87 -10.19 -6.43
CA GLY A 58 1.98 -11.14 -6.38
C GLY A 58 3.25 -10.51 -5.79
N VAL A 59 3.55 -9.28 -6.19
CA VAL A 59 4.70 -8.54 -5.65
C VAL A 59 4.51 -8.26 -4.16
N ALA A 60 3.33 -7.78 -3.79
CA ALA A 60 3.01 -7.48 -2.39
C ALA A 60 3.18 -8.70 -1.50
N LYS A 61 2.72 -9.85 -1.96
CA LYS A 61 2.83 -11.11 -1.21
C LYS A 61 4.27 -11.58 -1.11
N LEU A 62 4.99 -11.53 -2.23
CA LEU A 62 6.40 -11.95 -2.28
C LEU A 62 7.26 -11.11 -1.33
N LYS A 63 7.02 -9.81 -1.28
CA LYS A 63 7.81 -8.88 -0.47
C LYS A 63 7.23 -8.63 0.92
N ASP A 64 6.15 -9.29 1.25
CA ASP A 64 5.46 -9.19 2.54
C ASP A 64 5.18 -7.74 2.96
N VAL A 65 4.59 -6.98 2.04
CA VAL A 65 4.21 -5.59 2.34
C VAL A 65 2.99 -5.56 3.26
N VAL A 66 2.92 -4.55 4.09
CA VAL A 66 1.78 -4.35 5.00
C VAL A 66 0.57 -3.87 4.23
N ALA A 67 0.77 -2.97 3.27
CA ALA A 67 -0.30 -2.42 2.45
C ALA A 67 0.25 -1.83 1.15
N ILE A 68 -0.58 -1.86 0.12
CA ILE A 68 -0.37 -1.10 -1.11
C ILE A 68 -1.16 0.20 -0.97
N VAL A 69 -0.58 1.33 -1.36
CA VAL A 69 -1.26 2.64 -1.29
C VAL A 69 -1.38 3.21 -2.70
N ILE A 70 -2.62 3.44 -3.13
CA ILE A 70 -2.94 3.96 -4.46
C ILE A 70 -3.21 5.46 -4.36
N PRO A 71 -2.47 6.30 -5.09
CA PRO A 71 -2.65 7.76 -5.03
C PRO A 71 -3.73 8.26 -5.99
N ARG A 72 -4.05 9.56 -5.87
CA ARG A 72 -4.88 10.32 -6.79
C ARG A 72 -6.27 9.76 -7.02
N SER A 73 -6.82 9.07 -6.01
CA SER A 73 -8.14 8.42 -6.09
C SER A 73 -8.30 7.52 -7.33
N LEU A 74 -7.21 6.96 -7.81
CA LEU A 74 -7.24 6.12 -9.01
C LEU A 74 -8.13 4.90 -8.79
N GLN A 75 -8.90 4.53 -9.82
CA GLN A 75 -9.83 3.41 -9.72
C GLN A 75 -9.09 2.08 -9.70
N VAL A 76 -9.52 1.21 -8.81
CA VAL A 76 -9.03 -0.17 -8.72
C VAL A 76 -10.18 -1.08 -9.08
N GLU A 77 -9.99 -1.99 -10.03
CA GLU A 77 -11.05 -2.91 -10.44
C GLU A 77 -11.50 -3.77 -9.27
N GLN A 78 -12.80 -4.04 -9.21
CA GLN A 78 -13.38 -4.84 -8.13
C GLN A 78 -12.75 -6.23 -8.05
N SER A 79 -12.40 -6.83 -9.19
CA SER A 79 -11.74 -8.13 -9.23
C SER A 79 -10.38 -8.12 -8.50
N VAL A 80 -9.65 -7.01 -8.59
CA VAL A 80 -8.38 -6.85 -7.88
C VAL A 80 -8.62 -6.69 -6.38
N ILE A 81 -9.62 -5.89 -6.00
CA ILE A 81 -9.99 -5.71 -4.60
C ILE A 81 -10.41 -7.06 -3.98
N ASP A 82 -11.24 -7.82 -4.69
CA ASP A 82 -11.72 -9.12 -4.21
C ASP A 82 -10.56 -10.10 -4.04
N LYS A 83 -9.64 -10.13 -5.00
CA LYS A 83 -8.46 -11.00 -4.92
C LYS A 83 -7.55 -10.60 -3.77
N ALA A 84 -7.36 -9.29 -3.57
CA ALA A 84 -6.56 -8.78 -2.46
C ALA A 84 -7.13 -9.21 -1.13
N ARG A 85 -8.46 -9.12 -0.95
CA ARG A 85 -9.13 -9.60 0.26
C ARG A 85 -8.89 -11.09 0.47
N GLU A 86 -9.05 -11.87 -0.59
CA GLU A 86 -8.85 -13.33 -0.56
C GLU A 86 -7.43 -13.68 -0.14
N GLU A 87 -6.45 -12.92 -0.60
CA GLU A 87 -5.03 -13.15 -0.32
C GLU A 87 -4.55 -12.47 0.97
N GLY A 88 -5.41 -11.72 1.63
CA GLY A 88 -5.04 -11.00 2.86
C GLY A 88 -4.12 -9.81 2.61
N ILE A 89 -4.27 -9.15 1.47
CA ILE A 89 -3.45 -7.98 1.09
C ILE A 89 -4.29 -6.72 1.28
N ALA A 90 -3.78 -5.77 2.06
CA ALA A 90 -4.45 -4.49 2.26
C ALA A 90 -4.13 -3.53 1.12
N ILE A 91 -5.17 -2.88 0.59
CA ILE A 91 -5.03 -1.80 -0.39
C ILE A 91 -5.69 -0.56 0.20
N LEU A 92 -4.91 0.51 0.27
CA LEU A 92 -5.39 1.83 0.67
C LEU A 92 -5.46 2.71 -0.56
N ARG A 93 -6.34 3.71 -0.51
CA ARG A 93 -6.44 4.71 -1.59
C ARG A 93 -6.63 6.09 -1.00
N GLY A 94 -5.90 7.06 -1.52
CA GLY A 94 -6.01 8.45 -1.12
C GLY A 94 -6.10 9.38 -2.31
N SER A 95 -6.57 10.61 -2.08
CA SER A 95 -6.72 11.62 -3.14
C SER A 95 -5.42 12.35 -3.45
N GLN A 96 -4.46 12.31 -2.56
CA GLN A 96 -3.19 13.02 -2.72
C GLN A 96 -2.33 12.34 -3.79
N THR A 97 -1.32 13.08 -4.28
CA THR A 97 -0.36 12.53 -5.23
C THR A 97 0.57 11.53 -4.56
N ALA A 98 1.27 10.73 -5.35
CA ALA A 98 2.26 9.80 -4.83
C ALA A 98 3.34 10.53 -4.01
N PHE A 99 3.75 11.71 -4.48
CA PHE A 99 4.72 12.55 -3.77
C PHE A 99 4.20 12.96 -2.39
N GLU A 100 2.97 13.46 -2.34
CA GLU A 100 2.36 13.91 -1.08
C GLU A 100 2.16 12.75 -0.10
N ILE A 101 1.66 11.62 -0.59
CA ILE A 101 1.45 10.43 0.25
C ILE A 101 2.79 9.94 0.78
N SER A 102 3.82 9.89 -0.06
CA SER A 102 5.16 9.48 0.36
C SER A 102 5.70 10.37 1.46
N ALA A 103 5.52 11.69 1.34
CA ALA A 103 5.95 12.64 2.36
C ALA A 103 5.19 12.43 3.68
N LEU A 104 3.87 12.23 3.60
CA LEU A 104 3.05 12.01 4.79
C LEU A 104 3.48 10.73 5.52
N ILE A 105 3.72 9.66 4.79
CA ILE A 105 4.16 8.39 5.37
C ILE A 105 5.55 8.54 5.97
N TYR A 106 6.46 9.14 5.25
CA TYR A 106 7.82 9.36 5.75
C TYR A 106 7.82 10.12 7.07
N ASN A 107 7.04 11.21 7.13
CA ASN A 107 6.94 12.00 8.35
C ASN A 107 6.26 11.24 9.49
N ALA A 108 5.26 10.43 9.19
CA ALA A 108 4.54 9.66 10.21
C ALA A 108 5.42 8.57 10.84
N LEU A 109 6.34 8.00 10.06
CA LEU A 109 7.21 6.90 10.52
C LEU A 109 8.47 7.36 11.24
N ARG A 110 8.76 8.63 11.23
CA ARG A 110 9.98 9.18 11.86
C ARG A 110 9.88 9.24 13.37
#